data_6530d994497c2c875f1ffe3ffab2ee89
#
_entry.id   6530d994497c2c875f1ffe3ffab2ee89
#
_cell.length_a   1.000
_cell.length_b   1.000
_cell.length_c   1.000
_cell.angle_alpha   90.00
_cell.angle_beta   90.00
_cell.angle_gamma   90.00
#
_symmetry.space_group_name_H-M   'P 1'
#
loop_
_entity.id
_entity.type
_entity.pdbx_description
1 polymer ?
#
loop_
_entity_poly.entity_id
_entity_poly.type
_entity_poly.pdbx_seq_one_letter_code
_entity_poly.pdbx_strand_id
1 'polypeptide(L)'
;MLAEFGEHGRLYAGGTELLLAMKHDLLRYEHLIDVKTIPDLNKIDMKNGTLVIGSTATHRAIERSSIVKQNLPVLAEMETHVANIRVRACGTLGGNLGFAEPHSDPATLLTALGAKVTVQGKSAMRSIAVDKLIMGAYETSLAGDELLANVEIPLPAKSQRAAYLKFQLKERPTLGLALVLDLDGDAITKALAVIGSVSAVPTQSDKANALLIGTRSQVEKQLGAAAEALARAADPIDDLEGSAEYKRHLIAVFLRRAFIKALS
;
A
#
# COMPACT_ATOMS: atom_id res chain seq x y z
N MET A 1 -18.58 -14.95 16.17
CA MET A 1 -19.30 -13.93 15.38
C MET A 1 -19.04 -14.09 13.87
N LEU A 2 -17.81 -13.92 13.28
CA LEU A 2 -17.63 -14.13 11.83
C LEU A 2 -18.08 -15.51 11.36
N ALA A 3 -17.60 -16.57 11.99
CA ALA A 3 -18.02 -17.93 11.67
C ALA A 3 -19.51 -18.23 11.96
N GLU A 4 -20.16 -17.43 12.78
CA GLU A 4 -21.58 -17.55 13.13
C GLU A 4 -22.47 -16.86 12.09
N PHE A 5 -22.09 -15.67 11.67
CA PHE A 5 -22.87 -14.88 10.70
C PHE A 5 -22.51 -15.19 9.24
N GLY A 6 -21.36 -15.83 9.00
CA GLY A 6 -20.92 -16.16 7.64
C GLY A 6 -20.99 -14.98 6.69
N GLU A 7 -21.62 -15.14 5.54
CA GLU A 7 -21.75 -14.11 4.50
C GLU A 7 -22.65 -12.92 4.91
N HIS A 8 -23.51 -13.11 5.94
CA HIS A 8 -24.37 -12.03 6.47
C HIS A 8 -23.62 -11.06 7.40
N GLY A 9 -22.42 -11.44 7.84
CA GLY A 9 -21.56 -10.64 8.73
C GLY A 9 -20.38 -10.01 8.04
N ARG A 10 -20.07 -8.77 8.38
CA ARG A 10 -18.85 -8.10 7.88
C ARG A 10 -18.10 -7.38 9.00
N LEU A 11 -16.77 -7.50 9.01
CA LEU A 11 -15.92 -6.71 9.92
C LEU A 11 -16.03 -5.22 9.59
N TYR A 12 -16.16 -4.43 10.61
CA TYR A 12 -16.28 -2.99 10.54
C TYR A 12 -15.20 -2.32 11.39
N ALA A 13 -14.39 -1.47 10.77
CA ALA A 13 -13.42 -0.62 11.43
C ALA A 13 -13.70 0.86 11.12
N GLY A 14 -12.96 1.50 10.21
CA GLY A 14 -13.17 2.89 9.82
C GLY A 14 -14.46 3.16 9.03
N GLY A 15 -14.91 2.18 8.26
CA GLY A 15 -16.16 2.23 7.50
C GLY A 15 -16.17 3.17 6.29
N THR A 16 -15.07 3.82 5.96
CA THR A 16 -15.02 4.89 4.95
C THR A 16 -15.34 4.42 3.53
N GLU A 17 -15.06 3.16 3.20
CA GLU A 17 -15.44 2.54 1.93
C GLU A 17 -16.68 1.62 2.12
N LEU A 18 -16.67 0.79 3.14
CA LEU A 18 -17.75 -0.18 3.39
C LEU A 18 -19.12 0.49 3.50
N LEU A 19 -19.24 1.52 4.34
CA LEU A 19 -20.52 2.20 4.54
C LEU A 19 -20.93 2.99 3.28
N LEU A 20 -19.98 3.49 2.50
CA LEU A 20 -20.29 4.14 1.23
C LEU A 20 -20.85 3.13 0.23
N ALA A 21 -20.25 1.97 0.09
CA ALA A 21 -20.73 0.89 -0.77
C ALA A 21 -22.13 0.39 -0.32
N MET A 22 -22.36 0.26 0.98
CA MET A 22 -23.68 -0.09 1.53
C MET A 22 -24.74 0.99 1.26
N LYS A 23 -24.38 2.27 1.41
CA LYS A 23 -25.26 3.41 1.11
C LYS A 23 -25.71 3.45 -0.34
N HIS A 24 -24.86 2.98 -1.25
CA HIS A 24 -25.15 2.89 -2.68
C HIS A 24 -25.74 1.54 -3.11
N ASP A 25 -26.16 0.69 -2.14
CA ASP A 25 -26.72 -0.66 -2.37
C ASP A 25 -25.80 -1.61 -3.16
N LEU A 26 -24.48 -1.32 -3.19
CA LEU A 26 -23.47 -2.19 -3.82
C LEU A 26 -23.14 -3.40 -2.93
N LEU A 27 -23.24 -3.24 -1.61
CA LEU A 27 -23.01 -4.29 -0.62
C LEU A 27 -24.16 -4.27 0.40
N ARG A 28 -24.57 -5.47 0.87
CA ARG A 28 -25.60 -5.62 1.90
C ARG A 28 -25.13 -6.64 2.93
N TYR A 29 -25.11 -6.25 4.20
CA TYR A 29 -24.79 -7.11 5.34
C TYR A 29 -25.84 -6.89 6.43
N GLU A 30 -26.26 -7.96 7.08
CA GLU A 30 -27.22 -7.92 8.20
C GLU A 30 -26.50 -7.55 9.51
N HIS A 31 -25.22 -7.89 9.62
CA HIS A 31 -24.41 -7.69 10.83
C HIS A 31 -23.08 -6.99 10.50
N LEU A 32 -22.83 -5.86 11.17
CA LEU A 32 -21.52 -5.21 11.19
C LEU A 32 -20.82 -5.50 12.51
N ILE A 33 -19.69 -6.17 12.44
CA ILE A 33 -18.89 -6.58 13.61
C ILE A 33 -17.82 -5.54 13.85
N ASP A 34 -18.00 -4.68 14.86
CA ASP A 34 -17.06 -3.62 15.19
C ASP A 34 -15.81 -4.18 15.85
N VAL A 35 -14.67 -4.06 15.17
CA VAL A 35 -13.36 -4.53 15.64
C VAL A 35 -12.54 -3.45 16.35
N LYS A 36 -12.99 -2.19 16.39
CA LYS A 36 -12.26 -1.07 17.02
C LYS A 36 -12.14 -1.23 18.54
N THR A 37 -13.03 -1.99 19.14
CA THR A 37 -13.05 -2.27 20.58
C THR A 37 -12.13 -3.41 21.00
N ILE A 38 -11.55 -4.14 20.06
CA ILE A 38 -10.59 -5.20 20.37
C ILE A 38 -9.29 -4.55 20.86
N PRO A 39 -8.81 -4.92 22.07
CA PRO A 39 -7.59 -4.35 22.62
C PRO A 39 -6.40 -4.52 21.66
N ASP A 40 -5.54 -3.51 21.66
CA ASP A 40 -4.24 -3.53 20.97
C ASP A 40 -4.28 -3.49 19.44
N LEU A 41 -5.44 -3.62 18.79
CA LEU A 41 -5.55 -3.52 17.33
C LEU A 41 -5.28 -2.12 16.78
N ASN A 42 -5.17 -1.09 17.62
CA ASN A 42 -4.83 0.29 17.21
C ASN A 42 -3.41 0.72 17.57
N LYS A 43 -2.59 -0.17 18.16
CA LYS A 43 -1.23 0.15 18.61
C LYS A 43 -0.28 0.33 17.44
N ILE A 44 0.70 1.22 17.64
CA ILE A 44 1.84 1.45 16.74
C ILE A 44 3.09 1.30 17.60
N ASP A 45 3.85 0.24 17.35
CA ASP A 45 4.99 -0.15 18.18
C ASP A 45 6.19 -0.57 17.33
N MET A 46 7.38 -0.52 17.95
CA MET A 46 8.60 -1.12 17.42
C MET A 46 8.86 -2.47 18.10
N LYS A 47 9.01 -3.53 17.32
CA LYS A 47 9.36 -4.88 17.84
C LYS A 47 10.51 -5.47 17.02
N ASN A 48 11.65 -5.70 17.66
CA ASN A 48 12.80 -6.37 17.03
C ASN A 48 13.21 -5.78 15.66
N GLY A 49 13.27 -4.45 15.54
CA GLY A 49 13.63 -3.79 14.28
C GLY A 49 12.51 -3.76 13.22
N THR A 50 11.29 -4.12 13.60
CA THR A 50 10.11 -4.10 12.73
C THR A 50 9.09 -3.11 13.30
N LEU A 51 8.55 -2.25 12.46
CA LEU A 51 7.42 -1.40 12.80
C LEU A 51 6.14 -2.23 12.71
N VAL A 52 5.42 -2.35 13.82
CA VAL A 52 4.17 -3.11 13.91
C VAL A 52 3.01 -2.14 14.10
N ILE A 53 2.06 -2.16 13.18
CA ILE A 53 0.89 -1.29 13.17
C ILE A 53 -0.37 -2.15 13.26
N GLY A 54 -1.14 -1.98 14.32
CA GLY A 54 -2.42 -2.66 14.50
C GLY A 54 -3.43 -2.26 13.41
N SER A 55 -4.27 -3.20 13.02
CA SER A 55 -5.18 -3.05 11.88
C SER A 55 -6.20 -1.91 12.02
N THR A 56 -6.57 -1.55 13.26
CA THR A 56 -7.51 -0.45 13.52
C THR A 56 -6.80 0.89 13.77
N ALA A 57 -5.47 0.96 13.64
CA ALA A 57 -4.76 2.24 13.62
C ALA A 57 -5.25 3.07 12.43
N THR A 58 -5.70 4.29 12.70
CA THR A 58 -6.21 5.18 11.67
C THR A 58 -5.06 5.79 10.85
N HIS A 59 -5.30 6.10 9.58
CA HIS A 59 -4.35 6.83 8.75
C HIS A 59 -3.84 8.09 9.45
N ARG A 60 -4.73 8.81 10.17
CA ARG A 60 -4.36 10.00 10.94
C ARG A 60 -3.43 9.68 12.12
N ALA A 61 -3.64 8.55 12.79
CA ALA A 61 -2.77 8.11 13.88
C ALA A 61 -1.36 7.78 13.37
N ILE A 62 -1.27 7.08 12.23
CA ILE A 62 0.01 6.74 11.59
C ILE A 62 0.73 8.00 11.11
N GLU A 63 0.04 8.89 10.40
CA GLU A 63 0.54 10.20 9.94
C GLU A 63 1.19 11.01 11.09
N ARG A 64 0.59 10.97 12.29
CA ARG A 64 1.02 11.77 13.44
C ARG A 64 1.97 11.05 14.38
N SER A 65 2.13 9.75 14.24
CA SER A 65 2.96 8.94 15.14
C SER A 65 4.43 9.39 15.11
N SER A 66 4.99 9.70 16.27
CA SER A 66 6.42 9.98 16.42
C SER A 66 7.27 8.76 16.07
N ILE A 67 6.79 7.56 16.42
CA ILE A 67 7.45 6.29 16.11
C ILE A 67 7.59 6.14 14.58
N VAL A 68 6.51 6.36 13.83
CA VAL A 68 6.52 6.25 12.36
C VAL A 68 7.42 7.31 11.74
N LYS A 69 7.29 8.58 12.17
CA LYS A 69 8.10 9.69 11.65
C LYS A 69 9.60 9.50 11.84
N GLN A 70 9.99 8.93 12.97
CA GLN A 70 11.41 8.71 13.29
C GLN A 70 12.01 7.50 12.56
N ASN A 71 11.23 6.43 12.39
CA ASN A 71 11.74 5.16 11.90
C ASN A 71 11.41 4.88 10.42
N LEU A 72 10.32 5.42 9.91
CA LEU A 72 9.84 5.20 8.54
C LEU A 72 9.13 6.46 8.00
N PRO A 73 9.85 7.58 7.82
CA PRO A 73 9.27 8.87 7.44
C PRO A 73 8.49 8.83 6.12
N VAL A 74 8.89 7.97 5.16
CA VAL A 74 8.18 7.79 3.89
C VAL A 74 6.73 7.31 4.09
N LEU A 75 6.48 6.48 5.11
CA LEU A 75 5.12 6.03 5.45
C LEU A 75 4.32 7.20 6.05
N ALA A 76 4.88 7.95 7.00
CA ALA A 76 4.20 9.10 7.57
C ALA A 76 3.86 10.17 6.50
N GLU A 77 4.76 10.39 5.54
CA GLU A 77 4.54 11.29 4.41
C GLU A 77 3.44 10.76 3.49
N MET A 78 3.49 9.50 3.08
CA MET A 78 2.45 8.88 2.25
C MET A 78 1.08 9.01 2.90
N GLU A 79 0.97 8.77 4.20
CA GLU A 79 -0.30 8.86 4.93
C GLU A 79 -0.91 10.27 4.89
N THR A 80 -0.11 11.33 4.75
CA THR A 80 -0.64 12.71 4.60
C THR A 80 -1.44 12.89 3.31
N HIS A 81 -1.16 12.04 2.31
CA HIS A 81 -1.77 12.08 0.98
C HIS A 81 -2.96 11.12 0.82
N VAL A 82 -3.23 10.24 1.78
CA VAL A 82 -4.39 9.35 1.73
C VAL A 82 -5.68 10.16 1.83
N ALA A 83 -6.50 10.12 0.80
CA ALA A 83 -7.81 10.76 0.74
C ALA A 83 -7.84 12.20 1.36
N ASN A 84 -8.86 12.51 2.12
CA ASN A 84 -8.99 13.78 2.85
C ASN A 84 -8.88 13.55 4.38
N ILE A 85 -8.77 14.64 5.14
CA ILE A 85 -8.58 14.61 6.60
C ILE A 85 -9.69 13.85 7.34
N ARG A 86 -10.93 13.89 6.86
CA ARG A 86 -12.08 13.20 7.50
C ARG A 86 -11.95 11.69 7.31
N VAL A 87 -11.58 11.26 6.11
CA VAL A 87 -11.32 9.86 5.80
C VAL A 87 -10.12 9.36 6.62
N ARG A 88 -9.02 10.11 6.69
CA ARG A 88 -7.86 9.71 7.51
C ARG A 88 -8.16 9.62 9.00
N ALA A 89 -9.09 10.42 9.52
CA ALA A 89 -9.47 10.37 10.93
C ALA A 89 -10.24 9.10 11.32
N CYS A 90 -10.93 8.47 10.37
CA CYS A 90 -11.76 7.30 10.59
C CYS A 90 -11.20 6.03 9.92
N GLY A 91 -10.73 6.16 8.66
CA GLY A 91 -10.18 5.05 7.87
C GLY A 91 -8.96 4.46 8.56
N THR A 92 -8.83 3.14 8.50
CA THR A 92 -7.79 2.37 9.19
C THR A 92 -6.92 1.62 8.20
N LEU A 93 -5.66 1.36 8.56
CA LEU A 93 -4.70 0.65 7.69
C LEU A 93 -5.21 -0.75 7.32
N GLY A 94 -5.68 -1.52 8.31
CA GLY A 94 -6.25 -2.84 8.07
C GLY A 94 -7.55 -2.80 7.28
N GLY A 95 -8.40 -1.79 7.49
CA GLY A 95 -9.61 -1.58 6.71
C GLY A 95 -9.31 -1.26 5.25
N ASN A 96 -8.28 -0.45 4.98
CA ASN A 96 -7.81 -0.14 3.63
C ASN A 96 -7.31 -1.39 2.90
N LEU A 97 -6.40 -2.16 3.52
CA LEU A 97 -5.87 -3.39 2.94
C LEU A 97 -6.93 -4.48 2.78
N GLY A 98 -7.83 -4.63 3.76
CA GLY A 98 -8.90 -5.64 3.74
C GLY A 98 -10.04 -5.31 2.76
N PHE A 99 -10.20 -4.06 2.39
CA PHE A 99 -11.17 -3.65 1.36
C PHE A 99 -10.59 -3.81 -0.06
N ALA A 100 -9.27 -3.75 -0.20
CA ALA A 100 -8.52 -3.95 -1.44
C ALA A 100 -9.00 -3.07 -2.62
N GLU A 101 -9.24 -1.79 -2.33
CA GLU A 101 -9.58 -0.82 -3.37
C GLU A 101 -8.34 -0.59 -4.26
N PRO A 102 -8.45 -0.69 -5.61
CA PRO A 102 -7.31 -0.61 -6.53
C PRO A 102 -6.48 0.68 -6.42
N HIS A 103 -7.12 1.81 -6.08
CA HIS A 103 -6.45 3.11 -5.93
C HIS A 103 -5.90 3.33 -4.52
N SER A 104 -5.49 2.25 -3.83
CA SER A 104 -4.94 2.30 -2.47
C SER A 104 -3.47 2.71 -2.46
N ASP A 105 -3.15 3.86 -1.84
CA ASP A 105 -1.77 4.31 -1.59
C ASP A 105 -1.00 3.35 -0.67
N PRO A 106 -1.55 2.92 0.51
CA PRO A 106 -0.87 2.02 1.43
C PRO A 106 -0.42 0.70 0.82
N ALA A 107 -1.27 0.04 0.03
CA ALA A 107 -0.94 -1.25 -0.58
C ALA A 107 0.31 -1.16 -1.47
N THR A 108 0.45 -0.07 -2.23
CA THR A 108 1.60 0.18 -3.13
C THR A 108 2.90 0.37 -2.35
N LEU A 109 2.90 1.24 -1.34
CA LEU A 109 4.10 1.50 -0.54
C LEU A 109 4.48 0.30 0.32
N LEU A 110 3.52 -0.35 0.96
CA LEU A 110 3.76 -1.50 1.83
C LEU A 110 4.30 -2.71 1.04
N THR A 111 3.86 -2.91 -0.19
CA THR A 111 4.45 -3.90 -1.11
C THR A 111 5.92 -3.60 -1.37
N ALA A 112 6.26 -2.34 -1.70
CA ALA A 112 7.65 -1.95 -1.97
C ALA A 112 8.55 -2.08 -0.73
N LEU A 113 8.01 -1.88 0.47
CA LEU A 113 8.73 -2.04 1.74
C LEU A 113 8.84 -3.49 2.21
N GLY A 114 8.26 -4.45 1.48
CA GLY A 114 8.28 -5.86 1.86
C GLY A 114 7.46 -6.16 3.12
N ALA A 115 6.42 -5.37 3.37
CA ALA A 115 5.56 -5.53 4.54
C ALA A 115 4.76 -6.83 4.49
N LYS A 116 4.42 -7.34 5.68
CA LYS A 116 3.57 -8.51 5.87
C LYS A 116 2.38 -8.12 6.73
N VAL A 117 1.30 -8.85 6.59
CA VAL A 117 0.14 -8.78 7.49
C VAL A 117 0.06 -10.04 8.33
N THR A 118 -0.21 -9.88 9.61
CA THR A 118 -0.60 -10.99 10.48
C THR A 118 -2.11 -11.12 10.45
N VAL A 119 -2.58 -12.30 10.13
CA VAL A 119 -4.00 -12.63 10.00
C VAL A 119 -4.37 -13.62 11.09
N GLN A 120 -5.46 -13.36 11.81
CA GLN A 120 -6.02 -14.18 12.88
C GLN A 120 -7.28 -14.88 12.36
N GLY A 121 -7.22 -16.18 12.20
CA GLY A 121 -8.38 -17.05 12.04
C GLY A 121 -8.88 -17.59 13.37
N LYS A 122 -9.92 -18.40 13.35
CA LYS A 122 -10.51 -19.02 14.54
C LYS A 122 -9.51 -19.88 15.33
N SER A 123 -8.67 -20.64 14.64
CA SER A 123 -7.78 -21.65 15.25
C SER A 123 -6.29 -21.35 15.10
N ALA A 124 -5.90 -20.47 14.20
CA ALA A 124 -4.50 -20.21 13.86
C ALA A 124 -4.25 -18.77 13.44
N MET A 125 -3.02 -18.32 13.63
CA MET A 125 -2.49 -17.12 13.00
C MET A 125 -1.60 -17.49 11.82
N ARG A 126 -1.60 -16.65 10.78
CA ARG A 126 -0.67 -16.76 9.66
C ARG A 126 -0.16 -15.40 9.25
N SER A 127 1.00 -15.38 8.60
CA SER A 127 1.58 -14.17 8.03
C SER A 127 1.49 -14.24 6.50
N ILE A 128 1.09 -13.13 5.87
CA ILE A 128 0.95 -13.00 4.42
C ILE A 128 1.72 -11.77 3.99
N ALA A 129 2.55 -11.86 2.96
CA ALA A 129 3.16 -10.68 2.36
C ALA A 129 2.07 -9.81 1.67
N VAL A 130 2.21 -8.48 1.75
CA VAL A 130 1.16 -7.56 1.23
C VAL A 130 0.92 -7.76 -0.27
N ASP A 131 1.96 -8.10 -1.05
CA ASP A 131 1.86 -8.46 -2.47
C ASP A 131 1.08 -9.76 -2.74
N LYS A 132 0.85 -10.59 -1.73
CA LYS A 132 0.04 -11.82 -1.79
C LYS A 132 -1.31 -11.66 -1.08
N LEU A 133 -1.51 -10.55 -0.39
CA LEU A 133 -2.79 -10.26 0.24
C LEU A 133 -3.83 -9.79 -0.79
N ILE A 134 -3.43 -8.85 -1.66
CA ILE A 134 -4.32 -8.26 -2.66
C ILE A 134 -4.33 -9.16 -3.90
N MET A 135 -5.47 -9.79 -4.20
CA MET A 135 -5.62 -10.74 -5.30
C MET A 135 -6.26 -10.11 -6.53
N GLY A 136 -7.03 -9.05 -6.35
CA GLY A 136 -7.75 -8.35 -7.39
C GLY A 136 -8.42 -7.10 -6.85
N ALA A 137 -9.20 -6.43 -7.68
CA ALA A 137 -10.02 -5.29 -7.26
C ALA A 137 -11.05 -5.76 -6.23
N TYR A 138 -10.98 -5.22 -5.02
CA TYR A 138 -11.86 -5.57 -3.89
C TYR A 138 -11.76 -7.05 -3.45
N GLU A 139 -10.66 -7.71 -3.80
CA GLU A 139 -10.43 -9.12 -3.52
C GLU A 139 -9.12 -9.33 -2.78
N THR A 140 -9.18 -10.11 -1.68
CA THR A 140 -8.03 -10.47 -0.86
C THR A 140 -7.94 -11.97 -0.68
N SER A 141 -6.75 -12.45 -0.27
CA SER A 141 -6.53 -13.85 0.12
C SER A 141 -7.01 -14.18 1.54
N LEU A 142 -7.76 -13.29 2.19
CA LEU A 142 -8.36 -13.55 3.50
C LEU A 142 -9.52 -14.53 3.38
N ALA A 143 -9.57 -15.51 4.27
CA ALA A 143 -10.75 -16.36 4.41
C ALA A 143 -11.90 -15.60 5.11
N GLY A 144 -13.12 -16.06 4.93
CA GLY A 144 -14.34 -15.39 5.46
C GLY A 144 -14.40 -15.28 6.98
N ASP A 145 -13.63 -16.09 7.72
CA ASP A 145 -13.54 -16.07 9.17
C ASP A 145 -12.24 -15.45 9.72
N GLU A 146 -11.46 -14.82 8.87
CA GLU A 146 -10.17 -14.23 9.22
C GLU A 146 -10.25 -12.72 9.46
N LEU A 147 -9.45 -12.26 10.44
CA LEU A 147 -9.24 -10.86 10.79
C LEU A 147 -7.79 -10.47 10.52
N LEU A 148 -7.55 -9.40 9.78
CA LEU A 148 -6.25 -8.77 9.70
C LEU A 148 -5.94 -8.11 11.06
N ALA A 149 -4.94 -8.62 11.78
CA ALA A 149 -4.61 -8.18 13.13
C ALA A 149 -3.61 -7.01 13.14
N ASN A 150 -2.54 -7.11 12.36
CA ASN A 150 -1.53 -6.06 12.24
C ASN A 150 -0.80 -6.09 10.90
N VAL A 151 -0.07 -5.02 10.63
CA VAL A 151 0.88 -4.88 9.52
C VAL A 151 2.27 -4.77 10.11
N GLU A 152 3.18 -5.60 9.63
CA GLU A 152 4.58 -5.69 10.05
C GLU A 152 5.45 -5.16 8.91
N ILE A 153 6.19 -4.09 9.16
CA ILE A 153 7.00 -3.41 8.17
C ILE A 153 8.47 -3.48 8.61
N PRO A 154 9.34 -4.21 7.90
CA PRO A 154 10.76 -4.21 8.21
C PRO A 154 11.32 -2.80 8.06
N LEU A 155 12.13 -2.36 9.03
CA LEU A 155 12.77 -1.06 8.88
C LEU A 155 13.86 -1.11 7.80
N PRO A 156 13.97 -0.03 7.01
CA PRO A 156 15.01 0.06 6.01
C PRO A 156 16.40 0.08 6.66
N ALA A 157 17.34 -0.62 6.04
CA ALA A 157 18.75 -0.51 6.39
C ALA A 157 19.27 0.91 6.15
N LYS A 158 20.39 1.29 6.77
CA LYS A 158 20.98 2.63 6.60
C LYS A 158 21.34 2.95 5.15
N SER A 159 21.69 1.93 4.36
CA SER A 159 21.95 2.03 2.93
C SER A 159 20.70 2.15 2.07
N GLN A 160 19.53 1.88 2.63
CA GLN A 160 18.28 1.85 1.89
C GLN A 160 17.65 3.24 1.81
N ARG A 161 17.11 3.56 0.65
CA ARG A 161 16.36 4.78 0.37
C ARG A 161 14.99 4.40 -0.17
N ALA A 162 13.97 5.12 0.28
CA ALA A 162 12.61 4.90 -0.17
C ALA A 162 11.93 6.21 -0.53
N ALA A 163 11.17 6.22 -1.61
CA ALA A 163 10.32 7.33 -2.00
C ALA A 163 8.93 6.84 -2.37
N TYR A 164 7.92 7.61 -2.03
CA TYR A 164 6.57 7.45 -2.52
C TYR A 164 6.12 8.75 -3.20
N LEU A 165 5.52 8.62 -4.35
CA LEU A 165 4.92 9.71 -5.10
C LEU A 165 3.54 9.30 -5.61
N LYS A 166 2.65 10.28 -5.63
CA LYS A 166 1.27 10.11 -6.06
C LYS A 166 0.88 11.21 -7.04
N PHE A 167 0.10 10.84 -8.03
CA PHE A 167 -0.61 11.77 -8.89
C PHE A 167 -2.11 11.53 -8.81
N GLN A 168 -2.86 12.60 -8.66
CA GLN A 168 -4.33 12.56 -8.65
C GLN A 168 -4.89 13.80 -9.34
N LEU A 169 -5.95 13.61 -10.09
CA LEU A 169 -6.74 14.70 -10.70
C LEU A 169 -7.99 15.01 -9.88
N LYS A 170 -8.53 13.99 -9.22
CA LYS A 170 -9.73 14.04 -8.39
C LYS A 170 -9.43 13.49 -7.00
N GLU A 171 -10.40 12.86 -6.36
CA GLU A 171 -10.25 12.31 -5.00
C GLU A 171 -9.38 11.04 -4.95
N ARG A 172 -9.41 10.22 -6.02
CA ARG A 172 -8.64 8.97 -6.12
C ARG A 172 -7.35 9.19 -6.91
N PRO A 173 -6.27 8.50 -6.58
CA PRO A 173 -5.04 8.59 -7.34
C PRO A 173 -5.20 7.98 -8.74
N THR A 174 -4.71 8.70 -9.74
CA THR A 174 -4.48 8.17 -11.09
C THR A 174 -3.28 7.22 -11.09
N LEU A 175 -2.28 7.52 -10.25
CA LEU A 175 -1.04 6.75 -10.12
C LEU A 175 -0.45 6.93 -8.73
N GLY A 176 -0.04 5.82 -8.11
CA GLY A 176 0.88 5.76 -6.98
C GLY A 176 2.16 5.05 -7.41
N LEU A 177 3.33 5.55 -7.01
CA LEU A 177 4.61 4.92 -7.29
C LEU A 177 5.48 4.91 -6.04
N ALA A 178 5.89 3.72 -5.62
CA ALA A 178 6.87 3.48 -4.57
C ALA A 178 8.18 3.00 -5.19
N LEU A 179 9.31 3.56 -4.73
CA LEU A 179 10.64 3.15 -5.15
C LEU A 179 11.50 2.93 -3.91
N VAL A 180 12.12 1.76 -3.82
CA VAL A 180 13.07 1.40 -2.77
C VAL A 180 14.39 1.03 -3.44
N LEU A 181 15.50 1.62 -2.97
CA LEU A 181 16.84 1.44 -3.49
C LEU A 181 17.80 1.05 -2.37
N ASP A 182 18.62 0.02 -2.56
CA ASP A 182 19.76 -0.28 -1.71
C ASP A 182 21.02 0.28 -2.34
N LEU A 183 21.76 1.09 -1.58
CA LEU A 183 22.95 1.81 -2.05
C LEU A 183 24.23 1.23 -1.46
N ASP A 184 25.27 1.17 -2.29
CA ASP A 184 26.65 0.98 -1.86
C ASP A 184 27.50 2.08 -2.54
N GLY A 185 27.79 3.14 -1.81
CA GLY A 185 28.40 4.37 -2.36
C GLY A 185 27.52 4.98 -3.46
N ASP A 186 28.06 5.05 -4.68
CA ASP A 186 27.33 5.53 -5.88
C ASP A 186 26.56 4.43 -6.61
N ALA A 187 26.72 3.18 -6.20
CA ALA A 187 26.07 2.05 -6.83
C ALA A 187 24.70 1.75 -6.19
N ILE A 188 23.71 1.45 -7.02
CA ILE A 188 22.45 0.88 -6.63
C ILE A 188 22.59 -0.64 -6.79
N THR A 189 22.56 -1.36 -5.68
CA THR A 189 22.78 -2.82 -5.62
C THR A 189 21.49 -3.60 -5.69
N LYS A 190 20.38 -2.98 -5.25
CA LYS A 190 19.01 -3.51 -5.40
C LYS A 190 18.05 -2.37 -5.65
N ALA A 191 16.99 -2.65 -6.40
CA ALA A 191 15.92 -1.71 -6.65
C ALA A 191 14.59 -2.46 -6.70
N LEU A 192 13.56 -1.83 -6.15
CA LEU A 192 12.19 -2.30 -6.25
C LEU A 192 11.29 -1.10 -6.53
N ALA A 193 10.70 -1.09 -7.74
CA ALA A 193 9.68 -0.14 -8.14
C ALA A 193 8.33 -0.84 -8.14
N VAL A 194 7.38 -0.29 -7.40
CA VAL A 194 5.99 -0.77 -7.34
C VAL A 194 5.06 0.36 -7.76
N ILE A 195 4.14 0.03 -8.66
CA ILE A 195 3.14 0.96 -9.17
C ILE A 195 1.75 0.51 -8.75
N GLY A 196 0.92 1.44 -8.33
CA GLY A 196 -0.46 1.23 -7.95
C GLY A 196 -1.40 2.18 -8.67
N SER A 197 -2.68 1.96 -8.52
CA SER A 197 -3.78 2.80 -9.05
C SER A 197 -3.96 2.79 -10.58
N VAL A 198 -3.12 2.09 -11.31
CA VAL A 198 -3.20 1.98 -12.77
C VAL A 198 -3.80 0.65 -13.23
N SER A 199 -3.88 -0.32 -12.33
CA SER A 199 -4.40 -1.67 -12.55
C SER A 199 -5.04 -2.19 -11.25
N ALA A 200 -5.62 -3.40 -11.30
CA ALA A 200 -6.37 -3.98 -10.17
C ALA A 200 -5.54 -4.21 -8.89
N VAL A 201 -4.24 -4.42 -9.03
CA VAL A 201 -3.32 -4.72 -7.92
C VAL A 201 -2.04 -3.91 -8.03
N PRO A 202 -1.33 -3.63 -6.92
CA PRO A 202 0.02 -3.10 -6.97
C PRO A 202 0.95 -4.00 -7.77
N THR A 203 1.64 -3.45 -8.76
CA THR A 203 2.40 -4.22 -9.74
C THR A 203 3.88 -3.84 -9.71
N GLN A 204 4.74 -4.82 -9.85
CA GLN A 204 6.19 -4.69 -10.01
C GLN A 204 6.66 -5.42 -11.28
N SER A 205 7.90 -5.17 -11.70
CA SER A 205 8.49 -5.82 -12.86
C SER A 205 9.97 -6.13 -12.59
N ASP A 206 10.33 -7.42 -12.60
CA ASP A 206 11.72 -7.85 -12.43
C ASP A 206 12.63 -7.23 -13.49
N LYS A 207 12.13 -7.08 -14.72
CA LYS A 207 12.83 -6.41 -15.81
C LYS A 207 13.05 -4.92 -15.51
N ALA A 208 12.05 -4.22 -14.97
CA ALA A 208 12.21 -2.83 -14.57
C ALA A 208 13.21 -2.70 -13.42
N ASN A 209 13.09 -3.56 -12.39
CA ASN A 209 13.97 -3.56 -11.24
C ASN A 209 15.44 -3.83 -11.63
N ALA A 210 15.68 -4.76 -12.54
CA ALA A 210 17.04 -5.04 -13.06
C ALA A 210 17.66 -3.83 -13.79
N LEU A 211 16.86 -3.03 -14.50
CA LEU A 211 17.31 -1.82 -15.19
C LEU A 211 17.60 -0.66 -14.21
N LEU A 212 17.20 -0.76 -12.95
CA LEU A 212 17.47 0.22 -11.90
C LEU A 212 18.70 -0.15 -11.04
N ILE A 213 19.49 -1.16 -11.44
CA ILE A 213 20.72 -1.59 -10.78
C ILE A 213 21.94 -1.09 -11.57
N GLY A 214 22.97 -0.61 -10.87
CA GLY A 214 24.21 -0.06 -11.45
C GLY A 214 24.60 1.28 -10.82
N THR A 215 25.53 2.01 -11.42
CA THR A 215 25.84 3.36 -10.94
C THR A 215 24.67 4.32 -11.20
N ARG A 216 24.55 5.38 -10.41
CA ARG A 216 23.46 6.37 -10.57
C ARG A 216 23.37 6.87 -12.01
N SER A 217 24.51 7.22 -12.63
CA SER A 217 24.57 7.69 -14.01
C SER A 217 24.10 6.64 -15.04
N GLN A 218 24.39 5.36 -14.80
CA GLN A 218 23.89 4.28 -15.66
C GLN A 218 22.38 4.14 -15.54
N VAL A 219 21.84 4.14 -14.29
CA VAL A 219 20.41 4.01 -14.03
C VAL A 219 19.63 5.20 -14.60
N GLU A 220 20.15 6.43 -14.48
CA GLU A 220 19.50 7.61 -15.07
C GLU A 220 19.25 7.46 -16.58
N LYS A 221 20.20 6.87 -17.31
CA LYS A 221 20.05 6.61 -18.76
C LYS A 221 19.05 5.50 -19.06
N GLN A 222 18.78 4.61 -18.09
CA GLN A 222 17.87 3.46 -18.23
C GLN A 222 16.46 3.72 -17.70
N LEU A 223 16.20 4.84 -17.02
CA LEU A 223 14.89 5.15 -16.42
C LEU A 223 13.74 5.04 -17.43
N GLY A 224 13.94 5.45 -18.68
CA GLY A 224 12.91 5.32 -19.72
C GLY A 224 12.58 3.86 -20.02
N ALA A 225 13.59 3.03 -20.21
CA ALA A 225 13.41 1.59 -20.47
C ALA A 225 12.79 0.86 -19.24
N ALA A 226 13.20 1.26 -18.02
CA ALA A 226 12.61 0.73 -16.79
C ALA A 226 11.12 1.11 -16.66
N ALA A 227 10.77 2.36 -16.98
CA ALA A 227 9.38 2.81 -16.97
C ALA A 227 8.51 2.07 -17.99
N GLU A 228 9.04 1.82 -19.21
CA GLU A 228 8.32 1.01 -20.20
C GLU A 228 8.12 -0.44 -19.75
N ALA A 229 9.11 -1.04 -19.10
CA ALA A 229 9.00 -2.40 -18.57
C ALA A 229 7.96 -2.47 -17.45
N LEU A 230 7.93 -1.46 -16.57
CA LEU A 230 6.95 -1.35 -15.49
C LEU A 230 5.53 -1.11 -16.05
N ALA A 231 5.39 -0.21 -17.03
CA ALA A 231 4.11 0.06 -17.69
C ALA A 231 3.54 -1.17 -18.41
N ARG A 232 4.40 -1.97 -19.05
CA ARG A 232 3.98 -3.24 -19.67
C ARG A 232 3.50 -4.28 -18.66
N ALA A 233 4.16 -4.36 -17.50
CA ALA A 233 3.75 -5.27 -16.44
C ALA A 233 2.44 -4.86 -15.77
N ALA A 234 2.23 -3.56 -15.59
CA ALA A 234 1.03 -3.02 -14.97
C ALA A 234 -0.20 -3.03 -15.87
N ASP A 235 0.01 -3.03 -17.19
CA ASP A 235 -1.05 -2.99 -18.21
C ASP A 235 -2.18 -2.00 -17.90
N PRO A 236 -1.88 -0.69 -17.86
CA PRO A 236 -2.86 0.33 -17.49
C PRO A 236 -4.10 0.32 -18.38
N ILE A 237 -5.26 0.51 -17.78
CA ILE A 237 -6.56 0.58 -18.47
C ILE A 237 -7.10 2.01 -18.52
N ASP A 238 -7.98 2.27 -19.49
CA ASP A 238 -8.78 3.48 -19.53
C ASP A 238 -9.86 3.45 -18.45
N ASP A 239 -9.94 4.51 -17.65
CA ASP A 239 -10.96 4.69 -16.63
C ASP A 239 -11.24 6.19 -16.35
N LEU A 240 -12.01 6.47 -15.30
CA LEU A 240 -12.36 7.83 -14.91
C LEU A 240 -11.16 8.69 -14.47
N GLU A 241 -10.05 8.06 -14.13
CA GLU A 241 -8.82 8.71 -13.66
C GLU A 241 -7.81 8.98 -14.80
N GLY A 242 -8.10 8.52 -16.02
CA GLY A 242 -7.31 8.82 -17.21
C GLY A 242 -7.19 7.65 -18.19
N SER A 243 -6.70 7.96 -19.39
CA SER A 243 -6.44 6.96 -20.42
C SER A 243 -5.22 6.09 -20.07
N ALA A 244 -5.18 4.87 -20.59
CA ALA A 244 -4.04 3.98 -20.49
C ALA A 244 -2.75 4.62 -21.01
N GLU A 245 -2.83 5.38 -22.11
CA GLU A 245 -1.70 6.11 -22.68
C GLU A 245 -1.19 7.18 -21.71
N TYR A 246 -2.09 7.97 -21.14
CA TYR A 246 -1.74 8.98 -20.15
C TYR A 246 -1.09 8.37 -18.90
N LYS A 247 -1.64 7.27 -18.40
CA LYS A 247 -1.06 6.53 -17.27
C LYS A 247 0.34 6.00 -17.57
N ARG A 248 0.59 5.47 -18.79
CA ARG A 248 1.95 5.07 -19.23
C ARG A 248 2.91 6.26 -19.25
N HIS A 249 2.48 7.41 -19.72
CA HIS A 249 3.29 8.63 -19.66
C HIS A 249 3.62 9.04 -18.21
N LEU A 250 2.62 9.01 -17.32
CA LEU A 250 2.82 9.32 -15.90
C LEU A 250 3.81 8.36 -15.23
N ILE A 251 3.81 7.07 -15.55
CA ILE A 251 4.79 6.10 -15.01
C ILE A 251 6.22 6.58 -15.30
N ALA A 252 6.52 7.00 -16.52
CA ALA A 252 7.85 7.48 -16.89
C ALA A 252 8.25 8.75 -16.12
N VAL A 253 7.34 9.70 -16.01
CA VAL A 253 7.57 10.95 -15.28
C VAL A 253 7.80 10.70 -13.80
N PHE A 254 6.94 9.86 -13.18
CA PHE A 254 6.98 9.62 -11.74
C PHE A 254 8.11 8.70 -11.33
N LEU A 255 8.52 7.73 -12.15
CA LEU A 255 9.71 6.93 -11.88
C LEU A 255 10.97 7.81 -11.81
N ARG A 256 11.13 8.73 -12.76
CA ARG A 256 12.24 9.71 -12.74
C ARG A 256 12.18 10.59 -11.48
N ARG A 257 11.01 11.11 -11.11
CA ARG A 257 10.85 11.95 -9.91
C ARG A 257 11.12 11.17 -8.63
N ALA A 258 10.64 9.93 -8.54
CA ALA A 258 10.87 9.06 -7.39
C ALA A 258 12.36 8.70 -7.25
N PHE A 259 13.06 8.47 -8.37
CA PHE A 259 14.50 8.24 -8.38
C PHE A 259 15.27 9.45 -7.82
N ILE A 260 14.95 10.65 -8.29
CA ILE A 260 15.59 11.90 -7.78
C ILE A 260 15.27 12.05 -6.28
N LYS A 261 14.01 11.87 -5.87
CA LYS A 261 13.57 12.02 -4.47
C LYS A 261 14.24 10.99 -3.55
N ALA A 262 14.42 9.74 -4.00
CA ALA A 262 15.06 8.72 -3.18
C ALA A 262 16.56 8.97 -2.96
N LEU A 263 17.22 9.70 -3.86
CA LEU A 263 18.66 9.99 -3.81
C LEU A 263 19.00 11.39 -3.23
N SER A 264 17.98 12.23 -2.98
CA SER A 264 18.15 13.52 -2.28
C SER A 264 18.18 13.31 -0.77
#